data_d5da277e188b11d75f1c7a5879a9ffce
#
_entry.id   d5da277e188b11d75f1c7a5879a9ffce
#
_cell.length_a   1.000
_cell.length_b   1.000
_cell.length_c   1.000
_cell.angle_alpha   90.00
_cell.angle_beta   90.00
_cell.angle_gamma   90.00
#
_symmetry.space_group_name_H-M   'P 1'
#
loop_
_entity.id
_entity.type
_entity.pdbx_description
1 polymer ?
#
loop_
_entity_poly.entity_id
_entity_poly.type
_entity_poly.pdbx_seq_one_letter_code
_entity_poly.pdbx_strand_id
1 'polypeptide(L)'
;LPSDLSPYSAIVIFGGPMSVNDDEQFIKDEISWMKQVIESNIPFLGICLGAQILAKYLGCDVVKNKNDLAEIGFYEIEPVGEGGNIFKNQNIFYQFHTEGFEIPPNCQLLARGDAFKNQAFKFQNCYALQFHPEVNFLVHLRWLFLVLKKKPTILFLKGSQNLFYQLYLRFKYNKAISLWLDSFLDNYLLAQK
;
A
#
# COMPACT_ATOMS: atom_id res chain seq x y z
N LEU A 1 13.70 -15.77 -0.97
CA LEU A 1 12.23 -15.93 -1.01
C LEU A 1 11.89 -17.41 -0.95
N PRO A 2 10.80 -17.84 -0.25
CA PRO A 2 10.42 -19.24 -0.15
C PRO A 2 10.10 -19.85 -1.52
N SER A 3 10.59 -21.06 -1.75
CA SER A 3 10.24 -21.85 -2.94
C SER A 3 9.00 -22.73 -2.73
N ASP A 4 8.70 -23.10 -1.49
CA ASP A 4 7.47 -23.79 -1.12
C ASP A 4 6.56 -22.84 -0.33
N LEU A 5 5.38 -22.57 -0.88
CA LEU A 5 4.39 -21.67 -0.30
C LEU A 5 3.27 -22.42 0.45
N SER A 6 3.22 -23.73 0.34
CA SER A 6 2.15 -24.56 0.92
C SER A 6 1.96 -24.42 2.45
N PRO A 7 3.00 -24.09 3.26
CA PRO A 7 2.81 -23.90 4.70
C PRO A 7 2.13 -22.59 5.10
N TYR A 8 1.98 -21.64 4.15
CA TYR A 8 1.50 -20.28 4.47
C TYR A 8 0.01 -20.12 4.20
N SER A 9 -0.67 -19.42 5.09
CA SER A 9 -2.10 -19.08 4.93
C SER A 9 -2.32 -17.83 4.11
N ALA A 10 -1.36 -16.93 4.08
CA ALA A 10 -1.33 -15.72 3.27
C ALA A 10 0.11 -15.22 3.12
N ILE A 11 0.34 -14.35 2.15
CA ILE A 11 1.62 -13.70 1.87
C ILE A 11 1.42 -12.20 1.94
N VAL A 12 2.32 -11.48 2.63
CA VAL A 12 2.30 -10.02 2.69
C VAL A 12 3.66 -9.47 2.29
N ILE A 13 3.69 -8.56 1.32
CA ILE A 13 4.86 -7.73 1.02
C ILE A 13 4.57 -6.31 1.48
N PHE A 14 5.39 -5.83 2.42
CA PHE A 14 5.27 -4.49 2.99
C PHE A 14 5.92 -3.41 2.12
N GLY A 15 5.67 -2.16 2.51
CA GLY A 15 6.34 -1.00 1.96
C GLY A 15 7.83 -0.93 2.29
N GLY A 16 8.56 -0.13 1.53
CA GLY A 16 9.98 0.14 1.71
C GLY A 16 10.37 1.52 1.18
N PRO A 17 11.58 2.01 1.53
CA PRO A 17 12.08 3.31 1.07
C PRO A 17 12.60 3.29 -0.38
N MET A 18 12.58 2.12 -1.04
CA MET A 18 13.04 1.91 -2.41
C MET A 18 11.93 2.19 -3.41
N SER A 19 12.31 2.47 -4.65
CA SER A 19 11.39 2.44 -5.80
C SER A 19 11.34 1.03 -6.40
N VAL A 20 10.18 0.60 -6.86
CA VAL A 20 10.04 -0.64 -7.64
C VAL A 20 10.82 -0.57 -8.98
N ASN A 21 11.24 0.63 -9.39
CA ASN A 21 12.04 0.88 -10.59
C ASN A 21 13.55 0.90 -10.30
N ASP A 22 13.98 0.74 -9.04
CA ASP A 22 15.40 0.66 -8.68
C ASP A 22 16.04 -0.60 -9.25
N ASP A 23 17.33 -0.53 -9.62
CA ASP A 23 18.09 -1.64 -10.20
C ASP A 23 18.64 -2.61 -9.13
N GLU A 24 17.92 -2.76 -8.04
CA GLU A 24 18.26 -3.60 -6.91
C GLU A 24 17.86 -5.06 -7.17
N GLN A 25 18.77 -6.01 -6.93
CA GLN A 25 18.52 -7.42 -7.23
C GLN A 25 17.29 -7.96 -6.48
N PHE A 26 17.12 -7.60 -5.21
CA PHE A 26 15.99 -8.09 -4.41
C PHE A 26 14.63 -7.61 -4.93
N ILE A 27 14.56 -6.40 -5.54
CA ILE A 27 13.32 -5.91 -6.20
C ILE A 27 12.98 -6.78 -7.41
N LYS A 28 13.99 -7.09 -8.24
CA LYS A 28 13.83 -7.98 -9.39
C LYS A 28 13.40 -9.39 -8.97
N ASP A 29 14.00 -9.89 -7.89
CA ASP A 29 13.67 -11.21 -7.32
C ASP A 29 12.24 -11.23 -6.79
N GLU A 30 11.78 -10.20 -6.09
CA GLU A 30 10.40 -10.10 -5.59
C GLU A 30 9.40 -9.99 -6.74
N ILE A 31 9.68 -9.17 -7.77
CA ILE A 31 8.82 -9.08 -8.96
C ILE A 31 8.74 -10.46 -9.66
N SER A 32 9.86 -11.15 -9.84
CA SER A 32 9.90 -12.45 -10.49
C SER A 32 9.17 -13.52 -9.68
N TRP A 33 9.27 -13.44 -8.35
CA TRP A 33 8.62 -14.36 -7.42
C TRP A 33 7.10 -14.24 -7.43
N MET A 34 6.54 -13.09 -7.82
CA MET A 34 5.09 -12.91 -7.95
C MET A 34 4.42 -13.94 -8.86
N LYS A 35 5.16 -14.51 -9.84
CA LYS A 35 4.66 -15.63 -10.63
C LYS A 35 4.25 -16.79 -9.74
N GLN A 36 5.15 -17.23 -8.86
CA GLN A 36 4.91 -18.34 -7.94
C GLN A 36 3.80 -18.02 -6.93
N VAL A 37 3.75 -16.79 -6.43
CA VAL A 37 2.70 -16.34 -5.51
C VAL A 37 1.33 -16.47 -6.16
N ILE A 38 1.15 -15.97 -7.37
CA ILE A 38 -0.13 -16.00 -8.10
C ILE A 38 -0.52 -17.45 -8.45
N GLU A 39 0.43 -18.25 -8.97
CA GLU A 39 0.19 -19.66 -9.31
C GLU A 39 -0.16 -20.53 -8.10
N SER A 40 0.30 -20.15 -6.89
CA SER A 40 -0.02 -20.87 -5.66
C SER A 40 -1.47 -20.70 -5.20
N ASN A 41 -2.16 -19.68 -5.72
CA ASN A 41 -3.51 -19.26 -5.29
C ASN A 41 -3.63 -18.93 -3.78
N ILE A 42 -2.51 -18.73 -3.09
CA ILE A 42 -2.49 -18.28 -1.69
C ILE A 42 -2.85 -16.79 -1.66
N PRO A 43 -3.71 -16.35 -0.73
CA PRO A 43 -4.05 -14.94 -0.58
C PRO A 43 -2.81 -14.06 -0.44
N PHE A 44 -2.77 -12.96 -1.19
CA PHE A 44 -1.66 -12.02 -1.19
C PHE A 44 -2.13 -10.61 -0.85
N LEU A 45 -1.32 -9.91 -0.05
CA LEU A 45 -1.49 -8.49 0.25
C LEU A 45 -0.20 -7.74 -0.04
N GLY A 46 -0.21 -6.85 -1.02
CA GLY A 46 0.85 -5.88 -1.27
C GLY A 46 0.51 -4.53 -0.64
N ILE A 47 1.42 -3.98 0.15
CA ILE A 47 1.28 -2.67 0.78
C ILE A 47 2.36 -1.73 0.23
N CYS A 48 1.98 -0.57 -0.30
CA CYS A 48 2.84 0.46 -0.88
C CYS A 48 3.81 -0.14 -1.92
N LEU A 49 5.10 -0.34 -1.61
CA LEU A 49 6.04 -1.01 -2.52
C LEU A 49 5.56 -2.41 -2.92
N GLY A 50 4.99 -3.19 -2.00
CA GLY A 50 4.43 -4.51 -2.31
C GLY A 50 3.26 -4.44 -3.31
N ALA A 51 2.42 -3.40 -3.26
CA ALA A 51 1.37 -3.15 -4.24
C ALA A 51 1.96 -2.77 -5.61
N GLN A 52 3.02 -1.97 -5.61
CA GLN A 52 3.75 -1.56 -6.82
C GLN A 52 4.47 -2.76 -7.47
N ILE A 53 5.02 -3.68 -6.68
CA ILE A 53 5.62 -4.95 -7.16
C ILE A 53 4.57 -5.79 -7.89
N LEU A 54 3.37 -5.95 -7.31
CA LEU A 54 2.28 -6.66 -7.99
C LEU A 54 1.88 -5.96 -9.28
N ALA A 55 1.70 -4.64 -9.27
CA ALA A 55 1.35 -3.87 -10.48
C ALA A 55 2.41 -4.01 -11.58
N LYS A 56 3.70 -3.93 -11.20
CA LYS A 56 4.83 -4.09 -12.13
C LYS A 56 4.89 -5.49 -12.73
N TYR A 57 4.69 -6.53 -11.91
CA TYR A 57 4.60 -7.90 -12.38
C TYR A 57 3.45 -8.09 -13.39
N LEU A 58 2.31 -7.46 -13.18
CA LEU A 58 1.16 -7.50 -14.07
C LEU A 58 1.31 -6.59 -15.30
N GLY A 59 2.48 -6.01 -15.51
CA GLY A 59 2.83 -5.26 -16.73
C GLY A 59 2.49 -3.78 -16.70
N CYS A 60 2.20 -3.20 -15.53
CA CYS A 60 1.90 -1.79 -15.41
C CYS A 60 3.09 -0.95 -14.97
N ASP A 61 3.07 0.31 -15.37
CA ASP A 61 4.05 1.28 -14.93
C ASP A 61 3.74 1.80 -13.52
N VAL A 62 4.82 2.05 -12.78
CA VAL A 62 4.81 2.76 -11.51
C VAL A 62 5.59 4.04 -11.71
N VAL A 63 4.93 5.17 -11.54
CA VAL A 63 5.49 6.48 -11.92
C VAL A 63 5.24 7.54 -10.84
N LYS A 64 6.07 8.56 -10.86
CA LYS A 64 5.86 9.76 -10.06
C LYS A 64 4.64 10.54 -10.56
N ASN A 65 4.02 11.30 -9.67
CA ASN A 65 2.96 12.21 -10.05
C ASN A 65 3.50 13.29 -11.01
N LYS A 66 2.74 13.62 -12.07
CA LYS A 66 3.12 14.61 -13.10
C LYS A 66 3.36 16.02 -12.56
N ASN A 67 2.81 16.33 -11.39
CA ASN A 67 2.94 17.64 -10.74
C ASN A 67 3.92 17.59 -9.55
N ASP A 68 4.78 16.56 -9.46
CA ASP A 68 5.70 16.31 -8.34
C ASP A 68 5.00 16.27 -6.96
N LEU A 69 3.75 15.83 -6.96
CA LEU A 69 3.01 15.64 -5.71
C LEU A 69 3.49 14.37 -5.00
N ALA A 70 3.54 14.45 -3.67
CA ALA A 70 3.67 13.32 -2.78
C ALA A 70 2.38 13.16 -1.97
N GLU A 71 2.07 11.95 -1.53
CA GLU A 71 1.09 11.74 -0.46
C GLU A 71 1.86 11.29 0.78
N ILE A 72 2.03 12.22 1.74
CA ILE A 72 2.71 12.00 3.03
C ILE A 72 1.83 12.57 4.13
N GLY A 73 1.17 11.67 4.85
CA GLY A 73 0.17 12.01 5.85
C GLY A 73 -1.11 11.18 5.71
N PHE A 74 -2.23 11.73 6.15
CA PHE A 74 -3.54 11.06 6.11
C PHE A 74 -4.39 11.62 4.98
N TYR A 75 -4.78 10.77 4.05
CA TYR A 75 -5.58 11.13 2.89
C TYR A 75 -6.82 10.27 2.82
N GLU A 76 -7.89 10.89 2.34
CA GLU A 76 -9.13 10.21 2.05
C GLU A 76 -8.99 9.46 0.72
N ILE A 77 -9.52 8.25 0.67
CA ILE A 77 -9.69 7.46 -0.54
C ILE A 77 -11.19 7.39 -0.88
N GLU A 78 -11.50 7.35 -2.17
CA GLU A 78 -12.84 7.16 -2.70
C GLU A 78 -13.02 5.67 -3.05
N PRO A 79 -13.86 4.91 -2.31
CA PRO A 79 -14.16 3.53 -2.63
C PRO A 79 -14.86 3.38 -3.98
N VAL A 80 -14.49 2.33 -4.74
CA VAL A 80 -15.06 2.03 -6.06
C VAL A 80 -15.51 0.56 -6.11
N GLY A 81 -16.69 0.28 -6.67
CA GLY A 81 -17.17 -1.09 -6.83
C GLY A 81 -17.21 -1.86 -5.52
N GLU A 82 -16.57 -3.03 -5.46
CA GLU A 82 -16.46 -3.84 -4.23
C GLU A 82 -15.75 -3.11 -3.09
N GLY A 83 -14.91 -2.13 -3.41
CA GLY A 83 -14.28 -1.25 -2.42
C GLY A 83 -15.30 -0.53 -1.54
N GLY A 84 -16.52 -0.29 -2.02
CA GLY A 84 -17.61 0.27 -1.23
C GLY A 84 -17.94 -0.55 0.03
N ASN A 85 -17.81 -1.87 -0.03
CA ASN A 85 -17.98 -2.74 1.14
C ASN A 85 -16.72 -2.81 1.99
N ILE A 86 -15.54 -2.91 1.34
CA ILE A 86 -14.24 -3.05 2.01
C ILE A 86 -13.93 -1.80 2.85
N PHE A 87 -14.17 -0.60 2.31
CA PHE A 87 -13.80 0.68 2.94
C PHE A 87 -14.99 1.41 3.58
N LYS A 88 -16.14 0.74 3.74
CA LYS A 88 -17.39 1.36 4.24
C LYS A 88 -17.23 2.16 5.53
N ASN A 89 -16.42 1.66 6.45
CA ASN A 89 -16.29 2.25 7.80
C ASN A 89 -14.97 3.01 8.01
N GLN A 90 -14.07 2.97 7.02
CA GLN A 90 -12.76 3.63 7.08
C GLN A 90 -12.26 3.93 5.68
N ASN A 91 -12.13 5.21 5.37
CA ASN A 91 -11.65 5.69 4.06
C ASN A 91 -10.53 6.73 4.16
N ILE A 92 -10.01 6.99 5.38
CA ILE A 92 -8.86 7.86 5.61
C ILE A 92 -7.71 7.00 6.08
N PHE A 93 -6.62 6.95 5.30
CA PHE A 93 -5.45 6.13 5.60
C PHE A 93 -4.16 6.94 5.56
N TYR A 94 -3.15 6.42 6.24
CA TYR A 94 -1.80 6.98 6.21
C TYR A 94 -1.12 6.62 4.89
N GLN A 95 -0.60 7.63 4.23
CA GLN A 95 0.13 7.56 2.97
C GLN A 95 1.58 7.97 3.19
N PHE A 96 2.51 7.35 2.48
CA PHE A 96 3.92 7.73 2.51
C PHE A 96 4.60 7.32 1.20
N HIS A 97 4.27 7.99 0.10
CA HIS A 97 4.80 7.67 -1.22
C HIS A 97 4.88 8.89 -2.16
N THR A 98 5.73 8.78 -3.16
CA THR A 98 5.93 9.75 -4.26
C THR A 98 5.65 9.14 -5.62
N GLU A 99 5.41 7.83 -5.67
CA GLU A 99 5.11 7.05 -6.86
C GLU A 99 3.78 6.32 -6.68
N GLY A 100 3.08 6.07 -7.77
CA GLY A 100 1.83 5.31 -7.81
C GLY A 100 1.78 4.45 -9.05
N PHE A 101 0.88 3.49 -9.06
CA PHE A 101 0.70 2.51 -10.13
C PHE A 101 -0.50 2.81 -11.02
N GLU A 102 -0.43 2.41 -12.27
CA GLU A 102 -1.59 2.26 -13.14
C GLU A 102 -2.32 0.95 -12.81
N ILE A 103 -3.62 0.87 -13.18
CA ILE A 103 -4.40 -0.36 -12.95
C ILE A 103 -4.11 -1.37 -14.06
N PRO A 104 -3.59 -2.57 -13.70
CA PRO A 104 -3.31 -3.60 -14.67
C PRO A 104 -4.59 -4.13 -15.35
N PRO A 105 -4.49 -4.64 -16.59
CA PRO A 105 -5.61 -5.32 -17.27
C PRO A 105 -6.19 -6.44 -16.40
N ASN A 106 -7.50 -6.62 -16.46
CA ASN A 106 -8.25 -7.63 -15.70
C ASN A 106 -8.17 -7.47 -14.16
N CYS A 107 -7.71 -6.32 -13.67
CA CYS A 107 -7.76 -5.97 -12.27
C CYS A 107 -8.99 -5.13 -11.94
N GLN A 108 -9.50 -5.31 -10.73
CA GLN A 108 -10.61 -4.54 -10.21
C GLN A 108 -10.08 -3.38 -9.38
N LEU A 109 -10.35 -2.15 -9.81
CA LEU A 109 -10.10 -0.97 -8.99
C LEU A 109 -11.02 -0.99 -7.76
N LEU A 110 -10.44 -0.81 -6.56
CA LEU A 110 -11.17 -0.80 -5.29
C LEU A 110 -11.26 0.60 -4.67
N ALA A 111 -10.27 1.45 -4.90
CA ALA A 111 -10.26 2.81 -4.36
C ALA A 111 -9.46 3.76 -5.24
N ARG A 112 -9.93 5.01 -5.28
CA ARG A 112 -9.26 6.15 -5.93
C ARG A 112 -8.76 7.15 -4.92
N GLY A 113 -7.88 8.06 -5.38
CA GLY A 113 -7.41 9.23 -4.64
C GLY A 113 -7.32 10.45 -5.52
N ASP A 114 -7.01 11.59 -4.90
CA ASP A 114 -6.90 12.86 -5.62
C ASP A 114 -5.56 13.02 -6.32
N ALA A 115 -4.46 12.97 -5.59
CA ALA A 115 -3.11 13.16 -6.14
C ALA A 115 -2.65 11.94 -6.93
N PHE A 116 -2.89 10.75 -6.43
CA PHE A 116 -2.68 9.48 -7.12
C PHE A 116 -4.01 8.79 -7.33
N LYS A 117 -4.38 8.62 -8.59
CA LYS A 117 -5.72 8.15 -8.97
C LYS A 117 -6.05 6.72 -8.53
N ASN A 118 -5.05 5.88 -8.37
CA ASN A 118 -5.22 4.47 -8.03
C ASN A 118 -4.64 4.19 -6.66
N GLN A 119 -5.51 3.85 -5.71
CA GLN A 119 -5.15 3.67 -4.30
C GLN A 119 -5.25 2.21 -3.83
N ALA A 120 -6.13 1.43 -4.45
CA ALA A 120 -6.24 0.01 -4.18
C ALA A 120 -6.83 -0.73 -5.39
N PHE A 121 -6.33 -1.94 -5.64
CA PHE A 121 -6.91 -2.85 -6.62
C PHE A 121 -6.87 -4.31 -6.16
N LYS A 122 -7.66 -5.16 -6.83
CA LYS A 122 -7.69 -6.60 -6.65
C LYS A 122 -7.39 -7.31 -7.96
N PHE A 123 -6.58 -8.35 -7.89
CA PHE A 123 -6.35 -9.31 -8.96
C PHE A 123 -6.45 -10.73 -8.40
N GLN A 124 -7.46 -11.51 -8.82
CA GLN A 124 -7.72 -12.83 -8.23
C GLN A 124 -7.76 -12.76 -6.68
N ASN A 125 -6.89 -13.52 -5.98
CA ASN A 125 -6.76 -13.54 -4.52
C ASN A 125 -5.71 -12.52 -4.00
N CYS A 126 -5.26 -11.59 -4.86
CA CYS A 126 -4.25 -10.61 -4.53
C CYS A 126 -4.88 -9.23 -4.31
N TYR A 127 -4.59 -8.60 -3.18
CA TYR A 127 -4.94 -7.22 -2.88
C TYR A 127 -3.71 -6.33 -2.92
N ALA A 128 -3.84 -5.16 -3.52
CA ALA A 128 -2.83 -4.12 -3.58
C ALA A 128 -3.35 -2.84 -2.94
N LEU A 129 -2.66 -2.34 -1.92
CA LEU A 129 -2.99 -1.11 -1.21
C LEU A 129 -1.81 -0.15 -1.31
N GLN A 130 -2.01 1.06 -1.86
CA GLN A 130 -0.94 2.06 -1.94
C GLN A 130 -0.63 2.68 -0.58
N PHE A 131 -1.63 2.76 0.29
CA PHE A 131 -1.55 3.31 1.64
C PHE A 131 -1.11 2.27 2.69
N HIS A 132 -0.84 2.76 3.92
CA HIS A 132 -0.25 2.01 5.01
C HIS A 132 -1.23 1.77 6.17
N PRO A 133 -2.12 0.77 6.13
CA PRO A 133 -3.01 0.46 7.24
C PRO A 133 -2.29 -0.21 8.42
N GLU A 134 -1.12 -0.80 8.17
CA GLU A 134 -0.30 -1.51 9.16
C GLU A 134 0.47 -0.55 10.09
N VAL A 135 0.64 0.70 9.69
CA VAL A 135 1.38 1.69 10.47
C VAL A 135 0.57 2.14 11.67
N ASN A 136 0.95 1.71 12.85
CA ASN A 136 0.38 2.16 14.13
C ASN A 136 1.09 3.41 14.67
N PHE A 137 0.68 3.87 15.86
CA PHE A 137 1.22 5.08 16.47
C PHE A 137 2.74 5.01 16.71
N LEU A 138 3.24 3.87 17.23
CA LEU A 138 4.67 3.71 17.52
C LEU A 138 5.52 3.66 16.25
N VAL A 139 5.04 2.92 15.25
CA VAL A 139 5.71 2.83 13.94
C VAL A 139 5.73 4.20 13.26
N HIS A 140 4.63 4.96 13.32
CA HIS A 140 4.59 6.31 12.76
C HIS A 140 5.61 7.25 13.43
N LEU A 141 5.69 7.26 14.75
CA LEU A 141 6.71 8.05 15.48
C LEU A 141 8.14 7.66 15.06
N ARG A 142 8.40 6.35 14.95
CA ARG A 142 9.71 5.86 14.50
C ARG A 142 10.03 6.33 13.07
N TRP A 143 9.05 6.28 12.16
CA TRP A 143 9.22 6.75 10.79
C TRP A 143 9.50 8.26 10.74
N LEU A 144 8.73 9.06 11.46
CA LEU A 144 8.98 10.50 11.55
C LEU A 144 10.40 10.82 12.06
N PHE A 145 10.85 10.12 13.11
CA PHE A 145 12.21 10.28 13.63
C PHE A 145 13.27 9.92 12.58
N LEU A 146 13.10 8.80 11.87
CA LEU A 146 14.02 8.38 10.80
C LEU A 146 14.04 9.37 9.64
N VAL A 147 12.89 9.91 9.26
CA VAL A 147 12.76 10.92 8.21
C VAL A 147 13.47 12.21 8.61
N LEU A 148 13.22 12.71 9.80
CA LEU A 148 13.89 13.91 10.33
C LEU A 148 15.41 13.75 10.35
N LYS A 149 15.90 12.55 10.66
CA LYS A 149 17.34 12.24 10.71
C LYS A 149 17.97 12.06 9.33
N LYS A 150 17.28 11.37 8.40
CA LYS A 150 17.89 10.92 7.13
C LYS A 150 17.52 11.77 5.91
N LYS A 151 16.25 12.19 5.80
CA LYS A 151 15.71 12.90 4.64
C LYS A 151 14.63 13.92 5.06
N PRO A 152 14.97 14.95 5.87
CA PRO A 152 13.96 15.91 6.34
C PRO A 152 13.26 16.66 5.20
N THR A 153 13.90 16.79 4.05
CA THR A 153 13.35 17.47 2.87
C THR A 153 12.07 16.84 2.34
N ILE A 154 11.83 15.55 2.58
CA ILE A 154 10.61 14.86 2.12
C ILE A 154 9.34 15.41 2.77
N LEU A 155 9.45 15.99 3.96
CA LEU A 155 8.34 16.62 4.68
C LEU A 155 7.92 17.97 4.10
N PHE A 156 8.71 18.53 3.19
CA PHE A 156 8.44 19.79 2.49
C PHE A 156 8.01 19.57 1.03
N LEU A 157 7.86 18.32 0.60
CA LEU A 157 7.34 18.03 -0.72
C LEU A 157 5.90 18.53 -0.84
N LYS A 158 5.52 18.96 -2.04
CA LYS A 158 4.16 19.36 -2.35
C LYS A 158 3.22 18.18 -2.10
N GLY A 159 2.21 18.37 -1.27
CA GLY A 159 1.30 17.32 -0.82
C GLY A 159 1.72 16.65 0.50
N SER A 160 2.89 17.00 1.09
CA SER A 160 3.21 16.55 2.44
C SER A 160 2.44 17.32 3.49
N GLN A 161 1.78 16.64 4.41
CA GLN A 161 1.07 17.27 5.53
C GLN A 161 2.05 17.66 6.64
N ASN A 162 1.70 18.72 7.36
CA ASN A 162 2.45 19.16 8.54
C ASN A 162 2.54 18.05 9.60
N LEU A 163 3.70 17.90 10.26
CA LEU A 163 3.98 16.85 11.24
C LEU A 163 2.98 16.83 12.41
N PHE A 164 2.64 17.99 12.98
CA PHE A 164 1.69 18.06 14.09
C PHE A 164 0.30 17.62 13.65
N TYR A 165 -0.09 17.97 12.41
CA TYR A 165 -1.35 17.54 11.85
C TYR A 165 -1.36 16.02 11.59
N GLN A 166 -0.26 15.45 11.09
CA GLN A 166 -0.12 14.00 10.94
C GLN A 166 -0.26 13.28 12.29
N LEU A 167 0.37 13.79 13.38
CA LEU A 167 0.27 13.20 14.72
C LEU A 167 -1.16 13.30 15.28
N TYR A 168 -1.82 14.45 15.09
CA TYR A 168 -3.22 14.61 15.46
C TYR A 168 -4.12 13.60 14.74
N LEU A 169 -3.97 13.47 13.43
CA LEU A 169 -4.75 12.51 12.64
C LEU A 169 -4.42 11.05 12.98
N ARG A 170 -3.15 10.76 13.29
CA ARG A 170 -2.76 9.44 13.79
C ARG A 170 -3.49 9.10 15.07
N PHE A 171 -3.53 10.01 16.02
CA PHE A 171 -4.27 9.81 17.26
C PHE A 171 -5.76 9.60 17.00
N LYS A 172 -6.35 10.43 16.12
CA LYS A 172 -7.78 10.37 15.77
C LYS A 172 -8.17 9.04 15.09
N TYR A 173 -7.37 8.57 14.14
CA TYR A 173 -7.76 7.44 13.28
C TYR A 173 -7.06 6.12 13.62
N ASN A 174 -6.09 6.09 14.55
CA ASN A 174 -5.30 4.89 14.83
C ASN A 174 -6.16 3.66 15.15
N LYS A 175 -7.15 3.81 16.03
CA LYS A 175 -8.04 2.71 16.41
C LYS A 175 -8.92 2.26 15.25
N ALA A 176 -9.49 3.19 14.51
CA ALA A 176 -10.37 2.88 13.38
C ALA A 176 -9.62 2.14 12.26
N ILE A 177 -8.40 2.57 11.93
CA ILE A 177 -7.55 1.91 10.94
C ILE A 177 -7.16 0.50 11.40
N SER A 178 -6.79 0.31 12.68
CA SER A 178 -6.46 -1.01 13.22
C SER A 178 -7.66 -1.97 13.13
N LEU A 179 -8.84 -1.54 13.57
CA LEU A 179 -10.06 -2.35 13.48
C LEU A 179 -10.44 -2.67 12.02
N TRP A 180 -10.24 -1.71 11.13
CA TRP A 180 -10.44 -1.94 9.71
C TRP A 180 -9.48 -3.01 9.18
N LEU A 181 -8.18 -2.92 9.52
CA LEU A 181 -7.17 -3.89 9.08
C LEU A 181 -7.50 -5.30 9.59
N ASP A 182 -7.85 -5.45 10.87
CA ASP A 182 -8.26 -6.74 11.44
C ASP A 182 -9.46 -7.31 10.67
N SER A 183 -10.50 -6.49 10.45
CA SER A 183 -11.68 -6.88 9.67
C SER A 183 -11.34 -7.22 8.21
N PHE A 184 -10.42 -6.48 7.59
CA PHE A 184 -9.98 -6.74 6.22
C PHE A 184 -9.24 -8.08 6.11
N LEU A 185 -8.33 -8.36 7.05
CA LEU A 185 -7.59 -9.63 7.08
C LEU A 185 -8.54 -10.82 7.24
N ASP A 186 -9.51 -10.73 8.15
CA ASP A 186 -10.43 -11.83 8.43
C ASP A 186 -11.46 -12.05 7.32
N ASN A 187 -12.07 -10.97 6.83
CA ASN A 187 -13.26 -11.08 5.96
C ASN A 187 -12.94 -11.03 4.47
N TYR A 188 -11.76 -10.54 4.08
CA TYR A 188 -11.39 -10.37 2.66
C TYR A 188 -10.12 -11.12 2.28
N LEU A 189 -9.06 -11.06 3.07
CA LEU A 189 -7.80 -11.72 2.73
C LEU A 189 -7.86 -13.22 3.06
N LEU A 190 -8.19 -13.58 4.29
CA LEU A 190 -8.18 -14.98 4.76
C LEU A 190 -9.47 -15.74 4.47
N ALA A 191 -10.57 -15.04 4.19
CA ALA A 191 -11.85 -15.68 3.83
C ALA A 191 -11.86 -16.32 2.43
N GLN A 192 -10.80 -16.15 1.63
CA GLN A 192 -10.71 -16.69 0.27
C GLN A 192 -10.23 -18.15 0.18
N LYS A 193 -10.32 -18.90 1.29
CA LYS A 193 -9.98 -20.33 1.35
C LYS A 193 -11.08 -21.21 0.79
#